data_7f60257ad6166e68be06baec79150ee5
#
_entry.id   7f60257ad6166e68be06baec79150ee5
#
_cell.length_a   1.000
_cell.length_b   1.000
_cell.length_c   1.000
_cell.angle_alpha   90.00
_cell.angle_beta   90.00
_cell.angle_gamma   90.00
#
_symmetry.space_group_name_H-M   'P 1'
#
loop_
_entity.id
_entity.type
_entity.pdbx_description
1 polymer ?
#
loop_
_entity_poly.entity_id
_entity_poly.type
_entity_poly.pdbx_seq_one_letter_code
_entity_poly.pdbx_strand_id
1 'polypeptide(L)'
;MAFSDKIPDVAATFRSLLPEPDRPGRVLATVERIEASQAADPLLGPLRRAVHTLPPDLRDILHGKPLGHPAHPVLVQLPMGSWTSAAVLDMLPGKGKRRAAGLLIALGVATAAPAALTGWTDWADLRKPQMRVGLVHALANSGALALYTTSLWKRLRGRRMAGRAYGLAGLTLVSVGGALGGHLAYRQASGANHAEQVAALADTEWHAIAMLSDLPVGRAVRAEVGDITVMVVREASGTVRVLADRCSHMAGPLSEGELENGCVRCPWHGSTFRLDDGWNVQGPATAPQPVFETRVIDGRVEARFPEHARKNG
;
A
#
# COMPACT_ATOMS: atom_id res chain seq x y z
N MET A 1 40.49 -34.21 -25.93
CA MET A 1 39.14 -34.07 -25.35
C MET A 1 38.95 -32.60 -24.99
N ALA A 2 38.21 -31.89 -25.82
CA ALA A 2 37.98 -30.44 -25.64
C ALA A 2 36.74 -30.30 -24.74
N PHE A 3 36.93 -29.78 -23.51
CA PHE A 3 35.89 -29.26 -22.67
C PHE A 3 35.47 -27.91 -23.22
N SER A 4 34.54 -27.92 -24.22
CA SER A 4 33.78 -26.77 -24.61
C SER A 4 32.51 -26.78 -23.75
N ASP A 5 32.66 -26.44 -22.48
CA ASP A 5 31.50 -26.21 -21.60
C ASP A 5 30.85 -24.91 -22.00
N LYS A 6 29.61 -25.04 -22.46
CA LYS A 6 28.67 -23.99 -22.77
C LYS A 6 28.50 -23.06 -21.57
N ILE A 7 29.27 -21.96 -21.55
CA ILE A 7 28.92 -20.83 -20.70
C ILE A 7 27.54 -20.42 -21.16
N PRO A 8 26.49 -20.50 -20.30
CA PRO A 8 25.16 -20.06 -20.71
C PRO A 8 25.29 -18.61 -21.16
N ASP A 9 24.68 -18.28 -22.29
CA ASP A 9 24.69 -16.92 -22.80
C ASP A 9 23.92 -16.04 -21.78
N VAL A 10 24.69 -15.43 -20.87
CA VAL A 10 24.21 -14.57 -19.80
C VAL A 10 23.39 -13.42 -20.40
N ALA A 11 23.81 -12.92 -21.57
CA ALA A 11 23.09 -11.85 -22.27
C ALA A 11 21.71 -12.34 -22.76
N ALA A 12 21.61 -13.57 -23.29
CA ALA A 12 20.32 -14.14 -23.68
C ALA A 12 19.41 -14.36 -22.49
N THR A 13 19.97 -14.80 -21.36
CA THR A 13 19.21 -14.93 -20.11
C THR A 13 18.67 -13.57 -19.65
N PHE A 14 19.48 -12.51 -19.63
CA PHE A 14 19.01 -11.16 -19.28
C PHE A 14 17.98 -10.63 -20.27
N ARG A 15 18.18 -10.82 -21.58
CA ARG A 15 17.18 -10.42 -22.59
C ARG A 15 15.81 -11.06 -22.34
N SER A 16 15.77 -12.33 -21.95
CA SER A 16 14.51 -13.02 -21.66
C SER A 16 13.76 -12.49 -20.42
N LEU A 17 14.41 -11.70 -19.58
CA LEU A 17 13.79 -11.04 -18.44
C LEU A 17 13.15 -9.69 -18.81
N LEU A 18 13.61 -9.09 -19.91
CA LEU A 18 13.09 -7.80 -20.39
C LEU A 18 11.76 -7.97 -21.11
N PRO A 19 10.88 -6.97 -21.04
CA PRO A 19 9.66 -6.97 -21.85
C PRO A 19 10.02 -6.81 -23.34
N GLU A 20 9.29 -7.49 -24.21
CA GLU A 20 9.31 -7.29 -25.64
C GLU A 20 8.12 -6.39 -26.04
N PRO A 21 8.10 -5.77 -27.25
CA PRO A 21 7.04 -4.85 -27.62
C PRO A 21 5.62 -5.45 -27.55
N ASP A 22 5.51 -6.76 -27.73
CA ASP A 22 4.25 -7.51 -27.82
C ASP A 22 3.96 -8.41 -26.61
N ARG A 23 4.90 -8.52 -25.66
CA ARG A 23 4.74 -9.41 -24.48
C ARG A 23 5.53 -8.95 -23.25
N PRO A 24 4.99 -9.22 -22.04
CA PRO A 24 5.72 -8.95 -20.79
C PRO A 24 6.95 -9.86 -20.68
N GLY A 25 8.01 -9.36 -20.05
CA GLY A 25 9.15 -10.19 -19.66
C GLY A 25 8.75 -11.29 -18.65
N ARG A 26 9.54 -12.36 -18.55
CA ARG A 26 9.24 -13.55 -17.72
C ARG A 26 8.89 -13.23 -16.27
N VAL A 27 9.55 -12.25 -15.66
CA VAL A 27 9.28 -11.86 -14.28
C VAL A 27 7.87 -11.31 -14.16
N LEU A 28 7.52 -10.33 -15.00
CA LEU A 28 6.20 -9.71 -15.01
C LEU A 28 5.11 -10.73 -15.33
N ALA A 29 5.29 -11.55 -16.36
CA ALA A 29 4.35 -12.62 -16.71
C ALA A 29 4.13 -13.64 -15.56
N THR A 30 5.13 -13.84 -14.70
CA THR A 30 4.97 -14.70 -13.52
C THR A 30 4.12 -14.02 -12.45
N VAL A 31 4.32 -12.71 -12.20
CA VAL A 31 3.50 -11.97 -11.24
C VAL A 31 2.06 -11.85 -11.72
N GLU A 32 1.83 -11.57 -13.01
CA GLU A 32 0.48 -11.53 -13.62
C GLU A 32 -0.26 -12.88 -13.48
N ARG A 33 0.45 -14.01 -13.58
CA ARG A 33 -0.13 -15.33 -13.28
C ARG A 33 -0.53 -15.47 -11.81
N ILE A 34 0.25 -14.93 -10.88
CA ILE A 34 -0.10 -14.92 -9.45
C ILE A 34 -1.36 -14.07 -9.23
N GLU A 35 -1.45 -12.88 -9.85
CA GLU A 35 -2.62 -12.01 -9.78
C GLU A 35 -3.90 -12.70 -10.28
N ALA A 36 -3.80 -13.43 -11.38
CA ALA A 36 -4.92 -14.12 -12.00
C ALA A 36 -5.31 -15.43 -11.26
N SER A 37 -4.37 -16.04 -10.52
CA SER A 37 -4.57 -17.35 -9.89
C SER A 37 -5.51 -17.27 -8.69
N GLN A 38 -6.63 -17.99 -8.74
CA GLN A 38 -7.60 -18.08 -7.65
C GLN A 38 -7.27 -19.16 -6.62
N ALA A 39 -6.14 -19.88 -6.76
CA ALA A 39 -5.78 -20.99 -5.88
C ALA A 39 -5.68 -20.59 -4.39
N ALA A 40 -5.31 -19.35 -4.10
CA ALA A 40 -5.21 -18.82 -2.74
C ALA A 40 -6.51 -18.22 -2.19
N ASP A 41 -7.55 -18.02 -3.02
CA ASP A 41 -8.80 -17.35 -2.63
C ASP A 41 -9.49 -17.93 -1.38
N PRO A 42 -9.52 -19.26 -1.16
CA PRO A 42 -10.09 -19.84 0.05
C PRO A 42 -9.41 -19.35 1.35
N LEU A 43 -8.14 -18.95 1.29
CA LEU A 43 -7.37 -18.46 2.44
C LEU A 43 -7.58 -16.98 2.72
N LEU A 44 -7.92 -16.17 1.70
CA LEU A 44 -7.99 -14.73 1.81
C LEU A 44 -9.03 -14.27 2.85
N GLY A 45 -10.23 -14.84 2.80
CA GLY A 45 -11.32 -14.48 3.73
C GLY A 45 -11.00 -14.78 5.21
N PRO A 46 -10.57 -15.99 5.56
CA PRO A 46 -10.16 -16.32 6.93
C PRO A 46 -9.01 -15.44 7.46
N LEU A 47 -7.95 -15.23 6.67
CA LEU A 47 -6.82 -14.38 7.06
C LEU A 47 -7.22 -12.92 7.25
N ARG A 48 -8.03 -12.36 6.34
CA ARG A 48 -8.58 -11.03 6.47
C ARG A 48 -9.38 -10.88 7.77
N ARG A 49 -10.28 -11.82 8.07
CA ARG A 49 -11.05 -11.80 9.32
C ARG A 49 -10.15 -11.83 10.55
N ALA A 50 -9.08 -12.63 10.53
CA ALA A 50 -8.12 -12.66 11.63
C ALA A 50 -7.45 -11.30 11.88
N VAL A 51 -7.08 -10.58 10.84
CA VAL A 51 -6.54 -9.21 10.98
C VAL A 51 -7.62 -8.25 11.51
N HIS A 52 -8.86 -8.38 11.03
CA HIS A 52 -9.96 -7.51 11.46
C HIS A 52 -10.45 -7.79 12.89
N THR A 53 -9.94 -8.80 13.60
CA THR A 53 -10.15 -8.96 15.05
C THR A 53 -9.38 -7.94 15.89
N LEU A 54 -8.37 -7.29 15.31
CA LEU A 54 -7.65 -6.22 15.99
C LEU A 54 -8.57 -5.00 16.20
N PRO A 55 -8.45 -4.31 17.35
CA PRO A 55 -9.21 -3.10 17.62
C PRO A 55 -9.03 -2.05 16.50
N PRO A 56 -10.10 -1.31 16.12
CA PRO A 56 -10.03 -0.31 15.05
C PRO A 56 -8.91 0.71 15.24
N ASP A 57 -8.77 1.27 16.45
CA ASP A 57 -7.73 2.27 16.75
C ASP A 57 -6.31 1.71 16.57
N LEU A 58 -6.11 0.43 16.94
CA LEU A 58 -4.81 -0.23 16.73
C LEU A 58 -4.55 -0.42 15.24
N ARG A 59 -5.56 -0.79 14.45
CA ARG A 59 -5.42 -0.90 12.98
C ARG A 59 -5.08 0.44 12.36
N ASP A 60 -5.72 1.53 12.78
CA ASP A 60 -5.44 2.89 12.32
C ASP A 60 -3.97 3.29 12.56
N ILE A 61 -3.41 2.94 13.73
CA ILE A 61 -1.99 3.13 14.05
C ILE A 61 -1.11 2.27 13.12
N LEU A 62 -1.45 1.00 12.95
CA LEU A 62 -0.70 0.06 12.11
C LEU A 62 -0.75 0.43 10.63
N HIS A 63 -1.85 0.98 10.13
CA HIS A 63 -1.93 1.56 8.78
C HIS A 63 -1.03 2.79 8.60
N GLY A 64 -0.57 3.42 9.68
CA GLY A 64 0.28 4.60 9.59
C GLY A 64 -0.49 5.92 9.51
N LYS A 65 -1.75 5.95 9.93
CA LYS A 65 -2.55 7.17 9.98
C LYS A 65 -1.87 8.34 10.72
N PRO A 66 -1.18 8.13 11.87
CA PRO A 66 -0.41 9.19 12.51
C PRO A 66 0.74 9.74 11.67
N LEU A 67 1.22 8.99 10.67
CA LEU A 67 2.30 9.38 9.76
C LEU A 67 1.78 10.08 8.50
N GLY A 68 0.48 9.99 8.20
CA GLY A 68 -0.11 10.45 6.95
C GLY A 68 0.22 9.58 5.71
N HIS A 69 0.83 8.41 5.92
CA HIS A 69 1.13 7.42 4.88
C HIS A 69 1.28 6.02 5.50
N PRO A 70 1.22 4.92 4.72
CA PRO A 70 1.38 3.57 5.25
C PRO A 70 2.66 3.39 6.06
N ALA A 71 2.55 2.75 7.23
CA ALA A 71 3.69 2.54 8.13
C ALA A 71 4.63 1.44 7.66
N HIS A 72 4.11 0.42 6.93
CA HIS A 72 4.86 -0.73 6.46
C HIS A 72 6.13 -0.36 5.65
N PRO A 73 6.09 0.53 4.63
CA PRO A 73 7.27 0.89 3.85
C PRO A 73 8.41 1.52 4.66
N VAL A 74 8.08 2.21 5.74
CA VAL A 74 9.09 2.78 6.66
C VAL A 74 9.72 1.69 7.51
N LEU A 75 8.89 0.82 8.09
CA LEU A 75 9.35 -0.20 9.02
C LEU A 75 10.20 -1.29 8.35
N VAL A 76 9.94 -1.64 7.10
CA VAL A 76 10.73 -2.65 6.37
C VAL A 76 12.17 -2.20 6.09
N GLN A 77 12.47 -0.90 6.16
CA GLN A 77 13.82 -0.39 5.96
C GLN A 77 14.80 -0.93 7.01
N LEU A 78 14.33 -1.12 8.25
CA LEU A 78 15.17 -1.62 9.34
C LEU A 78 15.66 -3.06 9.12
N PRO A 79 14.80 -4.07 8.90
CA PRO A 79 15.26 -5.42 8.62
C PRO A 79 16.02 -5.50 7.30
N MET A 80 15.55 -4.85 6.23
CA MET A 80 16.21 -4.86 4.92
C MET A 80 17.62 -4.27 4.98
N GLY A 81 17.76 -3.09 5.54
CA GLY A 81 19.06 -2.41 5.71
C GLY A 81 20.01 -3.23 6.60
N SER A 82 19.51 -3.78 7.71
CA SER A 82 20.29 -4.60 8.63
C SER A 82 20.81 -5.87 7.94
N TRP A 83 19.97 -6.59 7.22
CA TRP A 83 20.34 -7.84 6.56
C TRP A 83 21.27 -7.62 5.37
N THR A 84 21.05 -6.56 4.57
CA THR A 84 21.95 -6.18 3.47
C THR A 84 23.32 -5.79 4.01
N SER A 85 23.37 -4.97 5.06
CA SER A 85 24.63 -4.59 5.71
C SER A 85 25.36 -5.79 6.31
N ALA A 86 24.63 -6.73 6.90
CA ALA A 86 25.21 -7.98 7.42
C ALA A 86 25.85 -8.81 6.29
N ALA A 87 25.22 -8.90 5.13
CA ALA A 87 25.76 -9.62 3.98
C ALA A 87 27.08 -8.96 3.48
N VAL A 88 27.13 -7.63 3.41
CA VAL A 88 28.35 -6.90 3.06
C VAL A 88 29.46 -7.16 4.08
N LEU A 89 29.16 -7.09 5.37
CA LEU A 89 30.14 -7.37 6.42
C LEU A 89 30.64 -8.81 6.40
N ASP A 90 29.80 -9.75 5.99
CA ASP A 90 30.17 -11.16 5.85
C ASP A 90 31.19 -11.40 4.71
N MET A 91 31.26 -10.55 3.71
CA MET A 91 32.28 -10.62 2.64
C MET A 91 33.66 -10.13 3.11
N LEU A 92 33.69 -9.34 4.20
CA LEU A 92 34.91 -8.71 4.69
C LEU A 92 35.60 -9.58 5.77
N PRO A 93 36.93 -9.69 5.78
CA PRO A 93 37.68 -10.41 6.81
C PRO A 93 37.65 -9.64 8.15
N GLY A 94 37.75 -10.37 9.26
CA GLY A 94 37.92 -9.79 10.60
C GLY A 94 36.90 -10.25 11.62
N LYS A 95 37.36 -10.45 12.89
CA LYS A 95 36.46 -10.91 13.98
C LYS A 95 35.40 -9.89 14.36
N GLY A 96 35.73 -8.60 14.38
CA GLY A 96 34.81 -7.50 14.69
C GLY A 96 33.66 -7.41 13.66
N LYS A 97 33.97 -7.49 12.37
CA LYS A 97 32.98 -7.45 11.28
C LYS A 97 32.00 -8.62 11.34
N ARG A 98 32.48 -9.82 11.70
CA ARG A 98 31.63 -11.00 11.90
C ARG A 98 30.68 -10.87 13.09
N ARG A 99 31.13 -10.22 14.17
CA ARG A 99 30.26 -9.93 15.33
C ARG A 99 29.19 -8.89 14.94
N ALA A 100 29.60 -7.84 14.25
CA ALA A 100 28.69 -6.80 13.76
C ALA A 100 27.62 -7.38 12.80
N ALA A 101 28.01 -8.26 11.86
CA ALA A 101 27.07 -8.96 10.99
C ALA A 101 26.05 -9.78 11.79
N GLY A 102 26.47 -10.48 12.85
CA GLY A 102 25.57 -11.22 13.73
C GLY A 102 24.58 -10.31 14.46
N LEU A 103 25.02 -9.17 14.96
CA LEU A 103 24.16 -8.17 15.63
C LEU A 103 23.15 -7.57 14.65
N LEU A 104 23.54 -7.23 13.43
CA LEU A 104 22.64 -6.73 12.39
C LEU A 104 21.60 -7.77 11.99
N ILE A 105 21.97 -9.06 11.90
CA ILE A 105 20.97 -10.12 11.65
C ILE A 105 19.96 -10.19 12.81
N ALA A 106 20.43 -10.12 14.05
CA ALA A 106 19.54 -10.12 15.23
C ALA A 106 18.59 -8.90 15.22
N LEU A 107 19.12 -7.71 14.92
CA LEU A 107 18.32 -6.49 14.79
C LEU A 107 17.25 -6.65 13.70
N GLY A 108 17.63 -7.14 12.51
CA GLY A 108 16.69 -7.38 11.42
C GLY A 108 15.60 -8.39 11.78
N VAL A 109 15.94 -9.48 12.50
CA VAL A 109 14.95 -10.46 12.98
C VAL A 109 13.98 -9.80 13.97
N ALA A 110 14.47 -9.00 14.91
CA ALA A 110 13.63 -8.32 15.90
C ALA A 110 12.70 -7.27 15.26
N THR A 111 13.19 -6.51 14.29
CA THR A 111 12.43 -5.44 13.62
C THR A 111 11.51 -5.95 12.50
N ALA A 112 11.65 -7.20 12.08
CA ALA A 112 10.74 -7.81 11.11
C ALA A 112 9.31 -8.00 11.64
N ALA A 113 9.12 -8.21 12.96
CA ALA A 113 7.80 -8.42 13.55
C ALA A 113 6.87 -7.19 13.40
N PRO A 114 7.25 -5.97 13.84
CA PRO A 114 6.41 -4.79 13.64
C PRO A 114 6.20 -4.49 12.14
N ALA A 115 7.20 -4.69 11.28
CA ALA A 115 7.03 -4.55 9.83
C ALA A 115 5.99 -5.55 9.27
N ALA A 116 6.00 -6.79 9.71
CA ALA A 116 5.01 -7.80 9.30
C ALA A 116 3.60 -7.45 9.78
N LEU A 117 3.44 -6.97 11.01
CA LEU A 117 2.13 -6.59 11.56
C LEU A 117 1.48 -5.47 10.74
N THR A 118 2.24 -4.42 10.40
CA THR A 118 1.73 -3.33 9.55
C THR A 118 1.40 -3.82 8.15
N GLY A 119 2.26 -4.66 7.55
CA GLY A 119 2.01 -5.24 6.23
C GLY A 119 0.77 -6.12 6.17
N TRP A 120 0.50 -6.93 7.21
CA TRP A 120 -0.73 -7.73 7.30
C TRP A 120 -1.98 -6.87 7.46
N THR A 121 -1.86 -5.73 8.18
CA THR A 121 -2.96 -4.80 8.35
C THR A 121 -3.32 -4.14 7.01
N ASP A 122 -2.33 -3.63 6.28
CA ASP A 122 -2.54 -3.06 4.94
C ASP A 122 -3.10 -4.09 3.95
N TRP A 123 -2.56 -5.33 3.98
CA TRP A 123 -3.00 -6.42 3.11
C TRP A 123 -4.49 -6.77 3.27
N ALA A 124 -5.01 -6.69 4.48
CA ALA A 124 -6.39 -7.05 4.78
C ALA A 124 -7.43 -6.16 4.07
N ASP A 125 -7.03 -4.96 3.67
CA ASP A 125 -7.90 -3.97 3.02
C ASP A 125 -7.57 -3.76 1.53
N LEU A 126 -6.88 -4.74 0.91
CA LEU A 126 -6.61 -4.77 -0.53
C LEU A 126 -7.70 -5.50 -1.32
N ARG A 127 -7.69 -5.31 -2.65
CA ARG A 127 -8.52 -6.09 -3.59
C ARG A 127 -7.92 -7.48 -3.82
N LYS A 128 -8.75 -8.46 -4.20
CA LYS A 128 -8.32 -9.86 -4.38
C LYS A 128 -7.05 -10.06 -5.21
N PRO A 129 -6.85 -9.43 -6.40
CA PRO A 129 -5.61 -9.59 -7.15
C PRO A 129 -4.37 -9.14 -6.36
N GLN A 130 -4.46 -8.01 -5.65
CA GLN A 130 -3.41 -7.50 -4.78
C GLN A 130 -3.18 -8.42 -3.57
N MET A 131 -4.25 -8.94 -2.96
CA MET A 131 -4.15 -9.89 -1.84
C MET A 131 -3.41 -11.17 -2.23
N ARG A 132 -3.61 -11.67 -3.45
CA ARG A 132 -2.90 -12.86 -3.98
C ARG A 132 -1.40 -12.62 -4.08
N VAL A 133 -1.00 -11.50 -4.68
CA VAL A 133 0.42 -11.09 -4.74
C VAL A 133 0.97 -10.84 -3.33
N GLY A 134 0.21 -10.16 -2.49
CA GLY A 134 0.57 -9.87 -1.09
C GLY A 134 0.77 -11.13 -0.25
N LEU A 135 0.00 -12.20 -0.50
CA LEU A 135 0.19 -13.47 0.19
C LEU A 135 1.52 -14.14 -0.22
N VAL A 136 1.88 -14.11 -1.51
CA VAL A 136 3.18 -14.63 -1.97
C VAL A 136 4.33 -13.77 -1.43
N HIS A 137 4.17 -12.44 -1.40
CA HIS A 137 5.10 -11.51 -0.74
C HIS A 137 5.29 -11.87 0.75
N ALA A 138 4.20 -12.11 1.48
CA ALA A 138 4.26 -12.48 2.90
C ALA A 138 4.94 -13.84 3.10
N LEU A 139 4.69 -14.83 2.24
CA LEU A 139 5.35 -16.15 2.28
C LEU A 139 6.86 -16.03 2.02
N ALA A 140 7.27 -15.25 1.02
CA ALA A 140 8.68 -15.01 0.73
C ALA A 140 9.39 -14.36 1.93
N ASN A 141 8.79 -13.32 2.52
CA ASN A 141 9.37 -12.64 3.68
C ASN A 141 9.38 -13.53 4.95
N SER A 142 8.35 -14.35 5.17
CA SER A 142 8.32 -15.31 6.27
C SER A 142 9.40 -16.37 6.11
N GLY A 143 9.61 -16.87 4.90
CA GLY A 143 10.72 -17.77 4.58
C GLY A 143 12.09 -17.13 4.79
N ALA A 144 12.25 -15.86 4.38
CA ALA A 144 13.46 -15.09 4.62
C ALA A 144 13.72 -14.92 6.14
N LEU A 145 12.70 -14.58 6.91
CA LEU A 145 12.81 -14.46 8.38
C LEU A 145 13.24 -15.78 9.01
N ALA A 146 12.68 -16.91 8.58
CA ALA A 146 13.09 -18.25 9.05
C ALA A 146 14.55 -18.54 8.73
N LEU A 147 15.01 -18.18 7.52
CA LEU A 147 16.41 -18.34 7.10
C LEU A 147 17.36 -17.45 7.93
N TYR A 148 17.00 -16.20 8.20
CA TYR A 148 17.79 -15.30 9.03
C TYR A 148 17.82 -15.72 10.50
N THR A 149 16.71 -16.20 11.04
CA THR A 149 16.65 -16.78 12.38
C THR A 149 17.56 -17.99 12.48
N THR A 150 17.53 -18.87 11.48
CA THR A 150 18.43 -20.03 11.37
C THR A 150 19.91 -19.58 11.23
N SER A 151 20.17 -18.55 10.42
CA SER A 151 21.50 -17.95 10.27
C SER A 151 22.02 -17.48 11.64
N LEU A 152 21.23 -16.73 12.40
CA LEU A 152 21.57 -16.26 13.74
C LEU A 152 21.88 -17.44 14.67
N TRP A 153 21.01 -18.43 14.73
CA TRP A 153 21.21 -19.63 15.55
C TRP A 153 22.51 -20.39 15.20
N LYS A 154 22.80 -20.59 13.90
CA LYS A 154 24.04 -21.23 13.45
C LYS A 154 25.29 -20.43 13.88
N ARG A 155 25.24 -19.09 13.81
CA ARG A 155 26.31 -18.19 14.25
C ARG A 155 26.56 -18.29 15.73
N LEU A 156 25.49 -18.30 16.55
CA LEU A 156 25.57 -18.48 18.00
C LEU A 156 26.16 -19.84 18.41
N ARG A 157 25.94 -20.88 17.58
CA ARG A 157 26.51 -22.22 17.74
C ARG A 157 27.94 -22.37 17.14
N GLY A 158 28.59 -21.28 16.75
CA GLY A 158 29.92 -21.30 16.15
C GLY A 158 30.01 -21.81 14.71
N ARG A 159 28.87 -22.25 14.10
CA ARG A 159 28.80 -22.77 12.72
C ARG A 159 28.70 -21.63 11.71
N ARG A 160 29.74 -20.82 11.63
CA ARG A 160 29.73 -19.52 10.90
C ARG A 160 29.48 -19.65 9.42
N MET A 161 30.10 -20.62 8.73
CA MET A 161 29.90 -20.82 7.28
C MET A 161 28.45 -21.17 6.96
N ALA A 162 27.86 -22.07 7.74
CA ALA A 162 26.44 -22.38 7.61
C ALA A 162 25.58 -21.12 7.88
N GLY A 163 25.90 -20.33 8.93
CA GLY A 163 25.22 -19.07 9.20
C GLY A 163 25.27 -18.09 8.04
N ARG A 164 26.42 -17.98 7.34
CA ARG A 164 26.56 -17.13 6.13
C ARG A 164 25.71 -17.66 4.98
N ALA A 165 25.73 -18.97 4.73
CA ALA A 165 24.92 -19.58 3.67
C ALA A 165 23.43 -19.33 3.87
N TYR A 166 22.92 -19.53 5.11
CA TYR A 166 21.53 -19.21 5.46
C TYR A 166 21.23 -17.71 5.32
N GLY A 167 22.16 -16.82 5.69
CA GLY A 167 22.01 -15.38 5.51
C GLY A 167 21.91 -14.97 4.05
N LEU A 168 22.74 -15.55 3.16
CA LEU A 168 22.67 -15.29 1.72
C LEU A 168 21.37 -15.82 1.10
N ALA A 169 20.96 -17.03 1.46
CA ALA A 169 19.65 -17.58 1.03
C ALA A 169 18.48 -16.69 1.50
N GLY A 170 18.57 -16.17 2.75
CA GLY A 170 17.60 -15.21 3.28
C GLY A 170 17.58 -13.92 2.48
N LEU A 171 18.78 -13.39 2.09
CA LEU A 171 18.88 -12.18 1.28
C LEU A 171 18.23 -12.36 -0.10
N THR A 172 18.48 -13.50 -0.75
CA THR A 172 17.83 -13.82 -2.03
C THR A 172 16.32 -13.82 -1.90
N LEU A 173 15.79 -14.49 -0.86
CA LEU A 173 14.34 -14.63 -0.69
C LEU A 173 13.66 -13.31 -0.28
N VAL A 174 14.30 -12.51 0.59
CA VAL A 174 13.78 -11.18 0.94
C VAL A 174 13.84 -10.20 -0.24
N SER A 175 14.80 -10.36 -1.16
CA SER A 175 14.85 -9.56 -2.39
C SER A 175 13.68 -9.88 -3.33
N VAL A 176 13.28 -11.15 -3.42
CA VAL A 176 12.04 -11.54 -4.12
C VAL A 176 10.82 -10.92 -3.43
N GLY A 177 10.74 -10.99 -2.10
CA GLY A 177 9.70 -10.32 -1.32
C GLY A 177 9.67 -8.82 -1.61
N GLY A 178 10.82 -8.14 -1.59
CA GLY A 178 10.94 -6.72 -1.90
C GLY A 178 10.46 -6.35 -3.31
N ALA A 179 10.80 -7.17 -4.32
CA ALA A 179 10.33 -6.98 -5.69
C ALA A 179 8.80 -7.09 -5.80
N LEU A 180 8.19 -8.05 -5.10
CA LEU A 180 6.73 -8.18 -5.04
C LEU A 180 6.08 -7.02 -4.28
N GLY A 181 6.71 -6.52 -3.22
CA GLY A 181 6.27 -5.31 -2.51
C GLY A 181 6.31 -4.07 -3.40
N GLY A 182 7.39 -3.90 -4.19
CA GLY A 182 7.49 -2.85 -5.21
C GLY A 182 6.40 -2.97 -6.28
N HIS A 183 6.08 -4.18 -6.73
CA HIS A 183 4.98 -4.42 -7.67
C HIS A 183 3.62 -4.00 -7.07
N LEU A 184 3.34 -4.37 -5.82
CA LEU A 184 2.15 -3.94 -5.10
C LEU A 184 2.05 -2.41 -5.01
N ALA A 185 3.13 -1.75 -4.60
CA ALA A 185 3.14 -0.30 -4.37
C ALA A 185 3.06 0.50 -5.68
N TYR A 186 3.88 0.16 -6.68
CA TYR A 186 4.07 1.02 -7.88
C TYR A 186 3.22 0.59 -9.08
N ARG A 187 3.00 -0.71 -9.28
CA ARG A 187 2.17 -1.18 -10.41
C ARG A 187 0.70 -1.32 -10.03
N GLN A 188 0.42 -1.79 -8.82
CA GLN A 188 -0.95 -1.97 -8.34
C GLN A 188 -1.44 -0.81 -7.45
N ALA A 189 -0.62 0.20 -7.22
CA ALA A 189 -0.90 1.40 -6.43
C ALA A 189 -1.45 1.09 -5.01
N SER A 190 -1.02 -0.03 -4.41
CA SER A 190 -1.38 -0.37 -3.03
C SER A 190 -0.74 0.62 -2.05
N GLY A 191 -1.56 1.27 -1.22
CA GLY A 191 -1.11 2.26 -0.25
C GLY A 191 -0.81 3.64 -0.83
N ALA A 192 -1.03 3.88 -2.12
CA ALA A 192 -0.99 5.21 -2.72
C ALA A 192 -2.24 6.02 -2.35
N ASN A 193 -2.12 7.35 -2.32
CA ASN A 193 -3.27 8.25 -2.23
C ASN A 193 -3.97 8.33 -3.60
N HIS A 194 -5.13 7.69 -3.72
CA HIS A 194 -5.89 7.65 -4.97
C HIS A 194 -6.67 8.94 -5.28
N ALA A 195 -6.69 9.90 -4.37
CA ALA A 195 -7.28 11.22 -4.53
C ALA A 195 -6.24 12.34 -4.72
N GLU A 196 -4.94 12.02 -4.78
CA GLU A 196 -3.85 12.99 -4.91
C GLU A 196 -3.99 13.86 -6.15
N GLN A 197 -4.36 13.27 -7.28
CA GLN A 197 -4.48 13.96 -8.56
C GLN A 197 -5.58 15.04 -8.60
N VAL A 198 -6.52 15.04 -7.65
CA VAL A 198 -7.62 16.02 -7.61
C VAL A 198 -7.08 17.45 -7.56
N ALA A 199 -6.07 17.72 -6.74
CA ALA A 199 -5.46 19.03 -6.63
C ALA A 199 -4.80 19.53 -7.94
N ALA A 200 -4.28 18.61 -8.76
CA ALA A 200 -3.65 18.93 -10.04
C ALA A 200 -4.66 19.10 -11.18
N LEU A 201 -5.74 18.30 -11.17
CA LEU A 201 -6.72 18.27 -12.27
C LEU A 201 -7.90 19.22 -12.05
N ALA A 202 -8.30 19.48 -10.80
CA ALA A 202 -9.39 20.38 -10.51
C ALA A 202 -9.01 21.84 -10.85
N ASP A 203 -9.92 22.54 -11.52
CA ASP A 203 -9.81 23.97 -11.68
C ASP A 203 -10.42 24.74 -10.49
N THR A 204 -10.22 26.05 -10.45
CA THR A 204 -10.70 26.91 -9.36
C THR A 204 -11.94 27.72 -9.75
N GLU A 205 -12.50 27.45 -10.91
CA GLU A 205 -13.71 28.11 -11.39
C GLU A 205 -14.96 27.52 -10.73
N TRP A 206 -16.01 28.32 -10.63
CA TRP A 206 -17.29 27.89 -10.10
C TRP A 206 -18.09 27.10 -11.14
N HIS A 207 -18.40 25.85 -10.82
CA HIS A 207 -19.22 24.95 -11.64
C HIS A 207 -20.59 24.75 -11.01
N ALA A 208 -21.65 24.93 -11.79
CA ALA A 208 -22.99 24.55 -11.38
C ALA A 208 -23.12 23.02 -11.38
N ILE A 209 -23.47 22.44 -10.23
CA ILE A 209 -23.48 20.98 -10.04
C ILE A 209 -24.87 20.37 -9.85
N ALA A 210 -25.83 21.15 -9.32
CA ALA A 210 -27.20 20.70 -9.11
C ALA A 210 -28.14 21.89 -8.79
N MET A 211 -29.45 21.66 -8.88
CA MET A 211 -30.41 22.51 -8.19
C MET A 211 -30.54 22.05 -6.74
N LEU A 212 -30.61 22.98 -5.80
CA LEU A 212 -30.74 22.66 -4.38
C LEU A 212 -32.01 21.84 -4.09
N SER A 213 -33.11 22.08 -4.86
CA SER A 213 -34.37 21.31 -4.78
C SER A 213 -34.19 19.84 -5.11
N ASP A 214 -33.23 19.51 -5.99
CA ASP A 214 -33.01 18.17 -6.52
C ASP A 214 -32.09 17.34 -5.61
N LEU A 215 -31.45 18.00 -4.64
CA LEU A 215 -30.56 17.34 -3.67
C LEU A 215 -31.36 16.81 -2.47
N PRO A 216 -31.53 15.51 -2.29
CA PRO A 216 -32.21 14.95 -1.13
C PRO A 216 -31.41 15.25 0.16
N VAL A 217 -32.10 15.60 1.22
CA VAL A 217 -31.45 15.84 2.51
C VAL A 217 -30.94 14.54 3.11
N GLY A 218 -29.70 14.55 3.59
CA GLY A 218 -29.08 13.40 4.26
C GLY A 218 -28.75 12.23 3.37
N ARG A 219 -28.63 12.44 2.05
CA ARG A 219 -28.18 11.42 1.10
C ARG A 219 -27.07 11.97 0.22
N ALA A 220 -26.07 11.13 -0.04
CA ALA A 220 -25.02 11.44 -0.99
C ALA A 220 -25.53 11.32 -2.43
N VAL A 221 -25.15 12.26 -3.28
CA VAL A 221 -25.46 12.29 -4.71
C VAL A 221 -24.13 12.48 -5.45
N ARG A 222 -23.96 11.76 -6.56
CA ARG A 222 -22.81 11.91 -7.44
C ARG A 222 -23.04 13.08 -8.40
N ALA A 223 -22.04 13.94 -8.55
CA ALA A 223 -22.02 15.04 -9.50
C ALA A 223 -20.60 15.24 -10.09
N GLU A 224 -20.42 16.28 -10.89
CA GLU A 224 -19.12 16.61 -11.50
C GLU A 224 -18.81 18.09 -11.30
N VAL A 225 -17.55 18.40 -10.98
CA VAL A 225 -16.97 19.74 -10.95
C VAL A 225 -15.85 19.77 -11.98
N GLY A 226 -16.08 20.34 -13.15
CA GLY A 226 -15.20 20.16 -14.31
C GLY A 226 -15.04 18.68 -14.63
N ASP A 227 -13.80 18.20 -14.68
CA ASP A 227 -13.49 16.78 -14.97
C ASP A 227 -13.44 15.90 -13.70
N ILE A 228 -13.73 16.47 -12.54
CA ILE A 228 -13.65 15.76 -11.25
C ILE A 228 -15.02 15.27 -10.82
N THR A 229 -15.15 13.95 -10.64
CA THR A 229 -16.34 13.35 -10.01
C THR A 229 -16.33 13.67 -8.52
N VAL A 230 -17.44 14.20 -8.02
CA VAL A 230 -17.64 14.60 -6.63
C VAL A 230 -18.85 13.92 -6.01
N MET A 231 -18.80 13.75 -4.70
CA MET A 231 -19.92 13.41 -3.85
C MET A 231 -20.50 14.72 -3.30
N VAL A 232 -21.81 14.90 -3.41
CA VAL A 232 -22.56 16.06 -2.90
C VAL A 232 -23.52 15.60 -1.81
N VAL A 233 -23.53 16.27 -0.67
CA VAL A 233 -24.43 16.00 0.45
C VAL A 233 -25.12 17.29 0.87
N ARG A 234 -26.45 17.29 0.90
CA ARG A 234 -27.24 18.35 1.55
C ARG A 234 -27.56 17.94 2.98
N GLU A 235 -27.02 18.65 3.96
CA GLU A 235 -27.28 18.43 5.38
C GLU A 235 -28.67 18.94 5.78
N ALA A 236 -29.20 18.48 6.91
CA ALA A 236 -30.49 18.97 7.47
C ALA A 236 -30.46 20.46 7.79
N SER A 237 -29.31 21.03 8.08
CA SER A 237 -29.08 22.46 8.23
C SER A 237 -29.34 23.29 6.95
N GLY A 238 -29.39 22.63 5.79
CA GLY A 238 -29.38 23.25 4.47
C GLY A 238 -27.96 23.48 3.88
N THR A 239 -26.94 23.24 4.65
CA THR A 239 -25.55 23.32 4.16
C THR A 239 -25.29 22.22 3.12
N VAL A 240 -24.57 22.57 2.04
CA VAL A 240 -24.14 21.59 1.04
C VAL A 240 -22.66 21.32 1.22
N ARG A 241 -22.28 20.04 1.28
CA ARG A 241 -20.90 19.57 1.37
C ARG A 241 -20.53 18.86 0.08
N VAL A 242 -19.31 19.11 -0.42
CA VAL A 242 -18.82 18.51 -1.65
C VAL A 242 -17.39 18.00 -1.43
N LEU A 243 -17.19 16.71 -1.65
CA LEU A 243 -15.90 16.04 -1.56
C LEU A 243 -15.63 15.31 -2.87
N ALA A 244 -14.35 15.08 -3.20
CA ALA A 244 -14.01 14.19 -4.30
C ALA A 244 -14.64 12.82 -4.06
N ASP A 245 -15.26 12.23 -5.07
CA ASP A 245 -16.00 10.96 -4.93
C ASP A 245 -15.07 9.75 -4.78
N ARG A 246 -13.88 9.81 -5.36
CA ARG A 246 -12.90 8.71 -5.31
C ARG A 246 -12.18 8.71 -3.96
N CYS A 247 -12.48 7.70 -3.14
CA CYS A 247 -11.84 7.49 -1.84
C CYS A 247 -10.30 7.46 -1.95
N SER A 248 -9.60 8.22 -1.11
CA SER A 248 -8.15 8.31 -1.08
C SER A 248 -7.44 6.96 -0.81
N HIS A 249 -8.11 5.99 -0.17
CA HIS A 249 -7.54 4.67 0.08
C HIS A 249 -7.37 3.83 -1.21
N MET A 250 -8.47 3.48 -1.89
CA MET A 250 -8.47 2.57 -3.06
C MET A 250 -9.48 3.01 -4.13
N ALA A 251 -9.80 4.29 -4.19
CA ALA A 251 -10.70 4.89 -5.17
C ALA A 251 -12.15 4.35 -5.15
N GLY A 252 -12.64 3.85 -4.01
CA GLY A 252 -14.06 3.48 -3.85
C GLY A 252 -14.98 4.70 -3.96
N PRO A 253 -16.24 4.54 -4.46
CA PRO A 253 -17.18 5.65 -4.65
C PRO A 253 -17.79 6.08 -3.31
N LEU A 254 -17.45 7.28 -2.84
CA LEU A 254 -17.98 7.81 -1.58
C LEU A 254 -19.47 8.16 -1.69
N SER A 255 -19.94 8.50 -2.89
CA SER A 255 -21.38 8.75 -3.13
C SER A 255 -22.28 7.53 -2.92
N GLU A 256 -21.71 6.32 -2.90
CA GLU A 256 -22.41 5.08 -2.54
C GLU A 256 -22.23 4.71 -1.05
N GLY A 257 -21.55 5.56 -0.29
CA GLY A 257 -21.22 5.33 1.11
C GLY A 257 -22.36 5.67 2.07
N GLU A 258 -22.18 5.28 3.33
CA GLU A 258 -23.10 5.58 4.42
C GLU A 258 -22.73 6.91 5.06
N LEU A 259 -23.77 7.74 5.32
CA LEU A 259 -23.63 9.02 6.01
C LEU A 259 -24.02 8.85 7.48
N GLU A 260 -23.12 9.17 8.39
CA GLU A 260 -23.35 9.10 9.82
C GLU A 260 -22.53 10.16 10.57
N ASN A 261 -23.15 10.86 11.52
CA ASN A 261 -22.47 11.81 12.44
C ASN A 261 -21.57 12.85 11.73
N GLY A 262 -22.03 13.41 10.60
CA GLY A 262 -21.26 14.41 9.83
C GLY A 262 -20.08 13.82 9.06
N CYS A 263 -20.07 12.52 8.87
CA CYS A 263 -19.03 11.79 8.11
C CYS A 263 -19.64 10.95 6.99
N VAL A 264 -18.84 10.61 6.00
CA VAL A 264 -19.11 9.57 4.99
C VAL A 264 -18.20 8.38 5.20
N ARG A 265 -18.75 7.17 5.17
CA ARG A 265 -18.03 5.91 5.26
C ARG A 265 -17.96 5.25 3.89
N CYS A 266 -16.73 5.02 3.40
CA CYS A 266 -16.49 4.35 2.13
C CYS A 266 -17.07 2.92 2.11
N PRO A 267 -17.85 2.52 1.09
CA PRO A 267 -18.49 1.21 1.05
C PRO A 267 -17.50 0.05 0.83
N TRP A 268 -16.29 0.31 0.33
CA TRP A 268 -15.34 -0.76 0.03
C TRP A 268 -14.58 -1.27 1.26
N HIS A 269 -13.92 -0.36 2.01
CA HIS A 269 -13.04 -0.76 3.11
C HIS A 269 -13.28 0.04 4.41
N GLY A 270 -14.34 0.83 4.47
CA GLY A 270 -14.77 1.51 5.70
C GLY A 270 -13.94 2.73 6.10
N SER A 271 -13.09 3.27 5.20
CA SER A 271 -12.47 4.58 5.45
C SER A 271 -13.55 5.63 5.65
N THR A 272 -13.47 6.37 6.76
CA THR A 272 -14.50 7.34 7.17
C THR A 272 -13.91 8.74 7.12
N PHE A 273 -14.58 9.65 6.42
CA PHE A 273 -14.15 11.01 6.20
C PHE A 273 -15.18 12.00 6.71
N ARG A 274 -14.73 13.02 7.42
CA ARG A 274 -15.58 14.11 7.88
C ARG A 274 -16.01 14.97 6.67
N LEU A 275 -17.29 15.33 6.61
CA LEU A 275 -17.84 16.09 5.48
C LEU A 275 -17.34 17.54 5.43
N ASP A 276 -16.94 18.10 6.57
CA ASP A 276 -16.55 19.50 6.70
C ASP A 276 -15.20 19.82 6.10
N ASP A 277 -14.20 18.98 6.37
CA ASP A 277 -12.79 19.22 6.01
C ASP A 277 -12.12 18.01 5.33
N GLY A 278 -12.85 16.94 5.08
CA GLY A 278 -12.34 15.72 4.46
C GLY A 278 -11.38 14.90 5.34
N TRP A 279 -11.22 15.24 6.62
CA TRP A 279 -10.32 14.54 7.51
C TRP A 279 -10.69 13.05 7.65
N ASN A 280 -9.71 12.16 7.51
CA ASN A 280 -9.89 10.71 7.67
C ASN A 280 -9.96 10.34 9.15
N VAL A 281 -11.17 10.21 9.69
CA VAL A 281 -11.39 9.94 11.12
C VAL A 281 -11.16 8.48 11.51
N GLN A 282 -11.40 7.52 10.59
CA GLN A 282 -11.22 6.09 10.83
C GLN A 282 -10.98 5.31 9.54
N GLY A 283 -10.36 4.13 9.66
CA GLY A 283 -10.18 3.16 8.59
C GLY A 283 -8.85 3.31 7.85
N PRO A 284 -8.63 2.50 6.77
CA PRO A 284 -7.32 2.30 6.15
C PRO A 284 -6.79 3.50 5.35
N ALA A 285 -7.61 4.53 5.06
CA ALA A 285 -7.12 5.75 4.42
C ALA A 285 -6.12 6.46 5.32
N THR A 286 -4.98 6.84 4.78
CA THR A 286 -3.94 7.62 5.49
C THR A 286 -3.93 9.08 5.07
N ALA A 287 -4.57 9.43 3.96
CA ALA A 287 -4.69 10.79 3.45
C ALA A 287 -6.14 11.31 3.57
N PRO A 288 -6.36 12.61 3.86
CA PRO A 288 -7.68 13.20 3.87
C PRO A 288 -8.29 13.20 2.46
N GLN A 289 -9.62 13.38 2.42
CA GLN A 289 -10.36 13.49 1.18
C GLN A 289 -10.41 14.95 0.71
N PRO A 290 -10.14 15.26 -0.56
CA PRO A 290 -10.25 16.62 -1.08
C PRO A 290 -11.67 17.17 -0.95
N VAL A 291 -11.79 18.40 -0.42
CA VAL A 291 -13.06 19.12 -0.19
C VAL A 291 -13.12 20.30 -1.15
N PHE A 292 -14.35 20.58 -1.63
CA PHE A 292 -14.66 21.70 -2.52
C PHE A 292 -15.41 22.80 -1.79
N GLU A 293 -15.12 24.04 -2.12
CA GLU A 293 -15.92 25.18 -1.70
C GLU A 293 -17.29 25.15 -2.38
N THR A 294 -18.34 25.54 -1.66
CA THR A 294 -19.71 25.51 -2.17
C THR A 294 -20.39 26.84 -1.95
N ARG A 295 -21.31 27.22 -2.85
CA ARG A 295 -22.24 28.32 -2.69
C ARG A 295 -23.59 28.01 -3.33
N VAL A 296 -24.63 28.71 -2.89
CA VAL A 296 -25.97 28.59 -3.49
C VAL A 296 -26.37 29.97 -4.01
N ILE A 297 -26.62 30.06 -5.32
CA ILE A 297 -27.10 31.28 -5.98
C ILE A 297 -28.39 30.96 -6.73
N ASP A 298 -29.46 31.67 -6.45
CA ASP A 298 -30.77 31.48 -7.08
C ASP A 298 -31.24 30.00 -7.10
N GLY A 299 -30.99 29.28 -5.98
CA GLY A 299 -31.36 27.87 -5.83
C GLY A 299 -30.45 26.91 -6.56
N ARG A 300 -29.40 27.40 -7.25
CA ARG A 300 -28.38 26.61 -7.92
C ARG A 300 -27.19 26.40 -7.00
N VAL A 301 -26.79 25.17 -6.79
CA VAL A 301 -25.58 24.80 -6.06
C VAL A 301 -24.39 24.87 -7.03
N GLU A 302 -23.38 25.61 -6.64
CA GLU A 302 -22.10 25.71 -7.35
C GLU A 302 -20.97 25.24 -6.43
N ALA A 303 -19.97 24.59 -7.02
CA ALA A 303 -18.78 24.15 -6.33
C ALA A 303 -17.52 24.48 -7.12
N ARG A 304 -16.37 24.67 -6.41
CA ARG A 304 -15.04 24.83 -6.98
C ARG A 304 -13.98 24.20 -6.09
N PHE A 305 -12.81 23.89 -6.66
CA PHE A 305 -11.69 23.52 -5.84
C PHE A 305 -11.02 24.74 -5.21
N PRO A 306 -10.64 24.71 -3.90
CA PRO A 306 -10.07 25.87 -3.23
C PRO A 306 -8.72 26.29 -3.79
N GLU A 307 -8.52 27.58 -4.09
CA GLU A 307 -7.26 28.10 -4.64
C GLU A 307 -6.04 27.83 -3.73
N HIS A 308 -6.24 27.92 -2.41
CA HIS A 308 -5.17 27.69 -1.43
C HIS A 308 -4.74 26.21 -1.37
N ALA A 309 -5.64 25.29 -1.65
CA ALA A 309 -5.34 23.85 -1.68
C ALA A 309 -4.55 23.45 -2.93
N ARG A 310 -4.73 24.18 -4.05
CA ARG A 310 -3.97 23.98 -5.29
C ARG A 310 -2.50 24.43 -5.20
N LYS A 311 -2.21 25.45 -4.37
CA LYS A 311 -0.84 25.98 -4.19
C LYS A 311 0.07 25.10 -3.33
N ASN A 312 -0.49 24.12 -2.63
CA ASN A 312 0.21 23.25 -1.68
C ASN A 312 0.30 21.79 -2.16
N GLY A 313 -0.12 21.50 -3.41
CA GLY A 313 -0.11 20.16 -4.03
C GLY A 313 1.05 19.93 -5.01
#